data_f8a814470cda2a5058f0852aead42aed
#
_entry.id   f8a814470cda2a5058f0852aead42aed
#
_cell.length_a   1.000
_cell.length_b   1.000
_cell.length_c   1.000
_cell.angle_alpha   90.00
_cell.angle_beta   90.00
_cell.angle_gamma   90.00
#
_symmetry.space_group_name_H-M   'P 1'
#
loop_
_entity.id
_entity.type
_entity.pdbx_description
1 polymer ?
#
loop_
_entity_poly.entity_id
_entity_poly.type
_entity_poly.pdbx_seq_one_letter_code
_entity_poly.pdbx_strand_id
1 'polypeptide(L)'
;MSNMSALALIGVLSILCQWGAWRMKVPAILPLLIVGILVGPVFGVMDPDAIFGDILFPVVSLSVAIILFEGALTLKFDEIRGHGRMVTNLVSVGMVITWVAIAIAAYYLIGFTWELAALFGALVVVTGPTVIMPMLRSVRPLARLGNILRWEGIIIDPIGALLAVLVYEFIVASQGAGWSQALQAFATTIGVGFALGFAGGKLLGWALLKSIFPHYLKNVATLAVVLGVFAVSNALQHESGLLTVTVMGMVMANMRGLDLDDILEFKETLSVLLISGLFIILAARLQPEAFNSLGVPAIILLAVIIFVVRPLSVWVSAIGTQTSFKEKILLSWIAPRGIVAAAVSALFALKMQQGGWQQAELLVPLVFLVILSTVVLQSLTAKPLAHALKLREPPARGFLIFGANPTARLIAKSLQENKFPVLLADTNWEHIKQARMENLPVYFGNPTSEHAENNMDLTGIGNVLILSPYRQLNPVVAMHFMDWFDDEKIFALHSTDHDAPARNQLPEVYRNRLKLFGKGVTFSKLASLTFQGASVKTTALTESFHYDDYQDRYGNRALPLYALDERGFCHLFSADQTFEPKAGWQIVALVSPEQESANN
;
A
#
# COMPACT_ATOMS: atom_id res chain seq x y z
N MET A 1 12.42 24.72 -25.82
CA MET A 1 13.29 23.82 -25.05
C MET A 1 13.72 22.67 -25.95
N SER A 2 14.94 22.11 -25.84
CA SER A 2 15.30 20.94 -26.67
C SER A 2 14.57 19.70 -26.14
N ASN A 3 14.29 18.71 -27.01
CA ASN A 3 13.58 17.48 -26.58
C ASN A 3 14.34 16.75 -25.47
N MET A 4 15.69 16.80 -25.50
CA MET A 4 16.54 16.20 -24.46
C MET A 4 16.36 16.89 -23.10
N SER A 5 16.30 18.23 -23.06
CA SER A 5 16.07 18.98 -21.81
C SER A 5 14.66 18.78 -21.28
N ALA A 6 13.67 18.58 -22.15
CA ALA A 6 12.30 18.28 -21.75
C ALA A 6 12.17 16.91 -21.08
N LEU A 7 12.78 15.88 -21.68
CA LEU A 7 12.80 14.52 -21.09
C LEU A 7 13.52 14.50 -19.73
N ALA A 8 14.66 15.20 -19.62
CA ALA A 8 15.37 15.33 -18.36
C ALA A 8 14.52 16.06 -17.31
N LEU A 9 13.82 17.13 -17.69
CA LEU A 9 12.91 17.86 -16.81
C LEU A 9 11.77 16.98 -16.29
N ILE A 10 11.13 16.18 -17.16
CA ILE A 10 10.09 15.24 -16.77
C ILE A 10 10.62 14.27 -15.70
N GLY A 11 11.80 13.68 -15.90
CA GLY A 11 12.42 12.78 -14.94
C GLY A 11 12.68 13.44 -13.59
N VAL A 12 13.27 14.64 -13.58
CA VAL A 12 13.54 15.39 -12.33
C VAL A 12 12.24 15.77 -11.63
N LEU A 13 11.26 16.32 -12.34
CA LEU A 13 9.97 16.70 -11.77
C LEU A 13 9.21 15.49 -11.24
N SER A 14 9.29 14.33 -11.91
CA SER A 14 8.69 13.08 -11.43
C SER A 14 9.20 12.71 -10.04
N ILE A 15 10.52 12.71 -9.86
CA ILE A 15 11.12 12.36 -8.57
C ILE A 15 10.84 13.42 -7.50
N LEU A 16 10.90 14.71 -7.85
CA LEU A 16 10.59 15.78 -6.90
C LEU A 16 9.13 15.72 -6.44
N CYS A 17 8.18 15.41 -7.33
CA CYS A 17 6.77 15.24 -6.99
C CYS A 17 6.56 14.03 -6.08
N GLN A 18 7.19 12.90 -6.38
CA GLN A 18 7.12 11.68 -5.56
C GLN A 18 7.70 11.93 -4.14
N TRP A 19 8.87 12.55 -4.07
CA TRP A 19 9.51 12.89 -2.80
C TRP A 19 8.67 13.88 -1.99
N GLY A 20 8.15 14.94 -2.65
CA GLY A 20 7.28 15.92 -2.01
C GLY A 20 5.98 15.31 -1.48
N ALA A 21 5.35 14.41 -2.27
CA ALA A 21 4.16 13.67 -1.86
C ALA A 21 4.42 12.81 -0.62
N TRP A 22 5.53 12.07 -0.62
CA TRP A 22 5.95 11.29 0.54
C TRP A 22 6.15 12.16 1.78
N ARG A 23 6.84 13.30 1.64
CA ARG A 23 7.10 14.23 2.75
C ARG A 23 5.83 14.86 3.31
N MET A 24 4.87 15.21 2.43
CA MET A 24 3.58 15.81 2.81
C MET A 24 2.53 14.76 3.21
N LYS A 25 2.82 13.47 3.06
CA LYS A 25 1.89 12.35 3.31
C LYS A 25 0.59 12.46 2.47
N VAL A 26 0.73 12.91 1.21
CA VAL A 26 -0.36 12.99 0.23
C VAL A 26 -0.10 12.03 -0.93
N PRO A 27 -1.14 11.60 -1.67
CA PRO A 27 -0.94 10.80 -2.88
C PRO A 27 -0.11 11.55 -3.93
N ALA A 28 0.87 10.86 -4.55
CA ALA A 28 1.79 11.47 -5.51
C ALA A 28 1.11 12.03 -6.78
N ILE A 29 -0.07 11.50 -7.11
CA ILE A 29 -0.88 11.97 -8.24
C ILE A 29 -1.18 13.47 -8.16
N LEU A 30 -1.39 14.03 -6.95
CA LEU A 30 -1.72 15.44 -6.77
C LEU A 30 -0.59 16.38 -7.22
N PRO A 31 0.65 16.28 -6.68
CA PRO A 31 1.74 17.14 -7.15
C PRO A 31 2.11 16.86 -8.62
N LEU A 32 2.01 15.62 -9.12
CA LEU A 32 2.28 15.29 -10.52
C LEU A 32 1.33 16.02 -11.48
N LEU A 33 0.02 16.01 -11.17
CA LEU A 33 -0.98 16.73 -11.95
C LEU A 33 -0.78 18.24 -11.90
N ILE A 34 -0.58 18.81 -10.70
CA ILE A 34 -0.37 20.25 -10.52
C ILE A 34 0.87 20.69 -11.31
N VAL A 35 1.98 19.97 -11.16
CA VAL A 35 3.22 20.30 -11.86
C VAL A 35 3.06 20.15 -13.37
N GLY A 36 2.38 19.10 -13.86
CA GLY A 36 2.09 18.93 -15.28
C GLY A 36 1.29 20.08 -15.86
N ILE A 37 0.22 20.54 -15.17
CA ILE A 37 -0.59 21.69 -15.57
C ILE A 37 0.24 22.98 -15.54
N LEU A 38 1.08 23.17 -14.52
CA LEU A 38 1.93 24.35 -14.42
C LEU A 38 2.95 24.41 -15.57
N VAL A 39 3.66 23.31 -15.83
CA VAL A 39 4.72 23.25 -16.86
C VAL A 39 4.15 23.28 -18.28
N GLY A 40 2.95 22.73 -18.49
CA GLY A 40 2.24 22.73 -19.77
C GLY A 40 1.46 24.05 -19.99
N PRO A 41 0.13 24.02 -19.78
CA PRO A 41 -0.75 25.11 -20.19
C PRO A 41 -0.54 26.43 -19.45
N VAL A 42 -0.03 26.44 -18.20
CA VAL A 42 0.12 27.69 -17.42
C VAL A 42 1.37 28.44 -17.82
N PHE A 43 2.53 27.79 -17.82
CA PHE A 43 3.80 28.43 -18.12
C PHE A 43 4.27 28.22 -19.56
N GLY A 44 3.66 27.31 -20.32
CA GLY A 44 4.05 27.00 -21.69
C GLY A 44 5.49 26.51 -21.86
N VAL A 45 6.07 25.93 -20.78
CA VAL A 45 7.46 25.45 -20.79
C VAL A 45 7.58 24.16 -21.59
N MET A 46 6.54 23.31 -21.55
CA MET A 46 6.51 22.01 -22.18
C MET A 46 5.23 21.82 -23.00
N ASP A 47 5.41 21.55 -24.28
CA ASP A 47 4.37 21.09 -25.19
C ASP A 47 4.64 19.62 -25.55
N PRO A 48 3.89 18.65 -25.00
CA PRO A 48 4.11 17.24 -25.26
C PRO A 48 3.96 16.86 -26.73
N ASP A 49 3.03 17.48 -27.45
CA ASP A 49 2.80 17.17 -28.86
C ASP A 49 3.98 17.64 -29.73
N ALA A 50 4.56 18.79 -29.42
CA ALA A 50 5.76 19.30 -30.11
C ALA A 50 7.03 18.50 -29.75
N ILE A 51 7.15 17.97 -28.52
CA ILE A 51 8.31 17.22 -28.03
C ILE A 51 8.33 15.79 -28.56
N PHE A 52 7.21 15.09 -28.46
CA PHE A 52 7.11 13.67 -28.77
C PHE A 52 6.60 13.40 -30.19
N GLY A 53 5.80 14.31 -30.79
CA GLY A 53 5.22 14.12 -32.11
C GLY A 53 4.54 12.76 -32.26
N ASP A 54 4.85 12.05 -33.33
CA ASP A 54 4.29 10.72 -33.63
C ASP A 54 4.69 9.62 -32.62
N ILE A 55 5.76 9.84 -31.81
CA ILE A 55 6.23 8.88 -30.82
C ILE A 55 5.37 8.93 -29.54
N LEU A 56 4.60 9.98 -29.30
CA LEU A 56 3.77 10.12 -28.09
C LEU A 56 2.85 8.92 -27.89
N PHE A 57 2.12 8.55 -28.93
CA PHE A 57 1.18 7.42 -28.87
C PHE A 57 1.85 6.06 -28.59
N PRO A 58 2.92 5.67 -29.29
CA PRO A 58 3.69 4.45 -28.94
C PRO A 58 4.20 4.44 -27.51
N VAL A 59 4.75 5.56 -27.00
CA VAL A 59 5.27 5.66 -25.63
C VAL A 59 4.16 5.49 -24.62
N VAL A 60 3.03 6.14 -24.79
CA VAL A 60 1.85 6.00 -23.91
C VAL A 60 1.35 4.56 -23.95
N SER A 61 1.20 3.97 -25.14
CA SER A 61 0.70 2.61 -25.32
C SER A 61 1.57 1.55 -24.66
N LEU A 62 2.90 1.62 -24.85
CA LEU A 62 3.85 0.71 -24.20
C LEU A 62 3.87 0.90 -22.69
N SER A 63 3.81 2.15 -22.21
CA SER A 63 3.76 2.42 -20.78
C SER A 63 2.49 1.85 -20.14
N VAL A 64 1.33 2.03 -20.80
CA VAL A 64 0.06 1.44 -20.34
C VAL A 64 0.12 -0.09 -20.36
N ALA A 65 0.72 -0.70 -21.40
CA ALA A 65 0.90 -2.15 -21.46
C ALA A 65 1.70 -2.70 -20.27
N ILE A 66 2.81 -2.02 -19.90
CA ILE A 66 3.62 -2.37 -18.73
C ILE A 66 2.80 -2.23 -17.44
N ILE A 67 2.08 -1.13 -17.29
CA ILE A 67 1.24 -0.86 -16.10
C ILE A 67 0.13 -1.91 -15.97
N LEU A 68 -0.53 -2.28 -17.07
CA LEU A 68 -1.57 -3.31 -17.07
C LEU A 68 -1.02 -4.69 -16.75
N PHE A 69 0.13 -5.06 -17.33
CA PHE A 69 0.82 -6.30 -17.00
C PHE A 69 1.16 -6.34 -15.51
N GLU A 70 1.68 -5.26 -14.97
CA GLU A 70 1.97 -5.11 -13.56
C GLU A 70 0.74 -5.31 -12.68
N GLY A 71 -0.32 -4.54 -12.95
CA GLY A 71 -1.56 -4.67 -12.20
C GLY A 71 -2.09 -6.11 -12.22
N ALA A 72 -1.99 -6.78 -13.37
CA ALA A 72 -2.43 -8.16 -13.52
C ALA A 72 -1.55 -9.19 -12.78
N LEU A 73 -0.25 -8.92 -12.58
CA LEU A 73 0.65 -9.76 -11.78
C LEU A 73 0.28 -9.80 -10.28
N THR A 74 -0.46 -8.82 -9.79
CA THR A 74 -0.93 -8.80 -8.40
C THR A 74 -2.23 -9.59 -8.18
N LEU A 75 -2.86 -10.07 -9.26
CA LEU A 75 -4.17 -10.74 -9.20
C LEU A 75 -4.02 -12.25 -8.95
N LYS A 76 -3.95 -12.65 -7.69
CA LYS A 76 -3.94 -14.06 -7.27
C LYS A 76 -5.37 -14.54 -6.98
N PHE A 77 -5.86 -15.52 -7.75
CA PHE A 77 -7.26 -16.01 -7.61
C PHE A 77 -7.54 -16.69 -6.27
N ASP A 78 -6.54 -17.32 -5.67
CA ASP A 78 -6.69 -17.98 -4.37
C ASP A 78 -6.92 -16.95 -3.24
N GLU A 79 -6.34 -15.77 -3.36
CA GLU A 79 -6.53 -14.68 -2.41
C GLU A 79 -7.95 -14.09 -2.49
N ILE A 80 -8.56 -14.02 -3.69
CA ILE A 80 -9.93 -13.53 -3.87
C ILE A 80 -10.93 -14.36 -3.06
N ARG A 81 -10.74 -15.69 -3.00
CA ARG A 81 -11.64 -16.61 -2.29
C ARG A 81 -11.59 -16.48 -0.77
N GLY A 82 -10.49 -15.95 -0.21
CA GLY A 82 -10.27 -15.83 1.23
C GLY A 82 -10.86 -14.57 1.89
N HIS A 83 -11.22 -13.53 1.12
CA HIS A 83 -11.44 -12.18 1.64
C HIS A 83 -12.89 -11.81 1.96
N GLY A 84 -13.77 -12.78 2.04
CA GLY A 84 -15.15 -12.61 2.49
C GLY A 84 -16.11 -12.09 1.41
N ARG A 85 -17.40 -12.32 1.65
CA ARG A 85 -18.48 -12.00 0.70
C ARG A 85 -18.52 -10.52 0.32
N MET A 86 -18.13 -9.60 1.21
CA MET A 86 -18.19 -8.16 0.94
C MET A 86 -17.23 -7.75 -0.19
N VAL A 87 -15.99 -8.21 -0.18
CA VAL A 87 -15.01 -7.92 -1.24
C VAL A 87 -15.46 -8.54 -2.55
N THR A 88 -15.84 -9.82 -2.55
CA THR A 88 -16.32 -10.51 -3.75
C THR A 88 -17.52 -9.79 -4.37
N ASN A 89 -18.49 -9.35 -3.56
CA ASN A 89 -19.65 -8.61 -4.03
C ASN A 89 -19.26 -7.23 -4.61
N LEU A 90 -18.32 -6.51 -3.96
CA LEU A 90 -17.87 -5.20 -4.44
C LEU A 90 -17.19 -5.28 -5.80
N VAL A 91 -16.31 -6.27 -5.99
CA VAL A 91 -15.55 -6.42 -7.24
C VAL A 91 -16.33 -7.11 -8.37
N SER A 92 -17.48 -7.69 -8.09
CA SER A 92 -18.38 -8.29 -9.07
C SER A 92 -19.64 -7.43 -9.29
N VAL A 93 -20.66 -7.62 -8.47
CA VAL A 93 -21.94 -6.90 -8.58
C VAL A 93 -21.76 -5.39 -8.41
N GLY A 94 -20.96 -4.97 -7.43
CA GLY A 94 -20.69 -3.56 -7.16
C GLY A 94 -19.98 -2.87 -8.33
N MET A 95 -19.06 -3.56 -8.99
CA MET A 95 -18.36 -3.07 -10.19
C MET A 95 -19.37 -2.86 -11.35
N VAL A 96 -20.22 -3.84 -11.63
CA VAL A 96 -21.21 -3.73 -12.70
C VAL A 96 -22.20 -2.60 -12.44
N ILE A 97 -22.69 -2.46 -11.20
CA ILE A 97 -23.59 -1.36 -10.81
C ILE A 97 -22.88 -0.02 -11.02
N THR A 98 -21.62 0.10 -10.58
CA THR A 98 -20.84 1.32 -10.74
C THR A 98 -20.65 1.67 -12.20
N TRP A 99 -20.24 0.70 -13.02
CA TRP A 99 -20.08 0.87 -14.47
C TRP A 99 -21.35 1.37 -15.15
N VAL A 100 -22.45 0.64 -14.99
CA VAL A 100 -23.73 0.96 -15.64
C VAL A 100 -24.29 2.29 -15.16
N ALA A 101 -24.25 2.55 -13.85
CA ALA A 101 -24.77 3.80 -13.29
C ALA A 101 -23.96 5.03 -13.75
N ILE A 102 -22.63 4.93 -13.83
CA ILE A 102 -21.79 6.01 -14.37
C ILE A 102 -22.05 6.20 -15.87
N ALA A 103 -22.17 5.13 -16.65
CA ALA A 103 -22.47 5.22 -18.06
C ALA A 103 -23.81 5.92 -18.31
N ILE A 104 -24.87 5.54 -17.57
CA ILE A 104 -26.17 6.20 -17.64
C ILE A 104 -26.05 7.69 -17.27
N ALA A 105 -25.36 8.00 -16.18
CA ALA A 105 -25.18 9.38 -15.74
C ALA A 105 -24.40 10.22 -16.78
N ALA A 106 -23.34 9.68 -17.38
CA ALA A 106 -22.56 10.36 -18.41
C ALA A 106 -23.38 10.58 -19.70
N TYR A 107 -24.18 9.62 -20.10
CA TYR A 107 -25.08 9.75 -21.23
C TYR A 107 -26.07 10.92 -21.06
N TYR A 108 -26.77 10.98 -19.92
CA TYR A 108 -27.79 12.02 -19.69
C TYR A 108 -27.23 13.39 -19.29
N LEU A 109 -26.13 13.44 -18.55
CA LEU A 109 -25.60 14.70 -18.02
C LEU A 109 -24.60 15.37 -18.95
N ILE A 110 -23.71 14.58 -19.58
CA ILE A 110 -22.66 15.11 -20.46
C ILE A 110 -23.13 15.12 -21.92
N GLY A 111 -24.14 14.28 -22.26
CA GLY A 111 -24.60 14.10 -23.62
C GLY A 111 -23.67 13.24 -24.48
N PHE A 112 -22.91 12.35 -23.85
CA PHE A 112 -22.10 11.36 -24.57
C PHE A 112 -22.97 10.40 -25.38
N THR A 113 -22.43 9.88 -26.48
CA THR A 113 -22.99 8.68 -27.09
C THR A 113 -22.95 7.49 -26.14
N TRP A 114 -23.76 6.45 -26.35
CA TRP A 114 -23.77 5.27 -25.48
C TRP A 114 -22.41 4.59 -25.40
N GLU A 115 -21.69 4.58 -26.52
CA GLU A 115 -20.37 4.00 -26.62
C GLU A 115 -19.37 4.75 -25.71
N LEU A 116 -19.30 6.07 -25.86
CA LEU A 116 -18.40 6.90 -25.02
C LEU A 116 -18.83 6.88 -23.56
N ALA A 117 -20.13 6.89 -23.28
CA ALA A 117 -20.64 6.80 -21.91
C ALA A 117 -20.30 5.46 -21.26
N ALA A 118 -20.44 4.34 -22.00
CA ALA A 118 -20.04 3.02 -21.52
C ALA A 118 -18.54 2.92 -21.28
N LEU A 119 -17.72 3.47 -22.18
CA LEU A 119 -16.27 3.53 -22.03
C LEU A 119 -15.86 4.39 -20.83
N PHE A 120 -16.45 5.59 -20.68
CA PHE A 120 -16.20 6.46 -19.54
C PHE A 120 -16.56 5.76 -18.21
N GLY A 121 -17.71 5.09 -18.15
CA GLY A 121 -18.12 4.30 -16.99
C GLY A 121 -17.11 3.21 -16.65
N ALA A 122 -16.61 2.47 -17.65
CA ALA A 122 -15.62 1.42 -17.46
C ALA A 122 -14.27 1.95 -16.96
N LEU A 123 -13.84 3.10 -17.49
CA LEU A 123 -12.62 3.78 -17.05
C LEU A 123 -12.71 4.26 -15.58
N VAL A 124 -13.85 4.83 -15.21
CA VAL A 124 -14.04 5.41 -13.88
C VAL A 124 -14.41 4.37 -12.81
N VAL A 125 -14.75 3.14 -13.17
CA VAL A 125 -14.95 2.04 -12.21
C VAL A 125 -13.69 1.76 -11.37
N VAL A 126 -12.53 1.90 -11.96
CA VAL A 126 -11.23 1.53 -11.36
C VAL A 126 -10.92 2.35 -10.11
N THR A 127 -10.68 1.65 -8.99
CA THR A 127 -10.10 2.23 -7.77
C THR A 127 -8.71 1.64 -7.60
N GLY A 128 -7.66 2.48 -7.55
CA GLY A 128 -6.28 1.97 -7.55
C GLY A 128 -5.68 1.82 -6.16
N PRO A 129 -4.89 0.76 -5.91
CA PRO A 129 -4.21 0.53 -4.64
C PRO A 129 -3.19 1.63 -4.32
N THR A 130 -2.57 2.22 -5.33
CA THR A 130 -1.60 3.31 -5.22
C THR A 130 -2.15 4.57 -4.54
N VAL A 131 -3.45 4.80 -4.60
CA VAL A 131 -4.14 5.93 -3.94
C VAL A 131 -4.76 5.49 -2.62
N ILE A 132 -5.34 4.30 -2.57
CA ILE A 132 -5.99 3.77 -1.36
C ILE A 132 -4.97 3.53 -0.25
N MET A 133 -3.80 2.95 -0.51
CA MET A 133 -2.83 2.59 0.51
C MET A 133 -2.31 3.78 1.33
N PRO A 134 -1.85 4.90 0.73
CA PRO A 134 -1.47 6.09 1.48
C PRO A 134 -2.62 6.66 2.33
N MET A 135 -3.85 6.61 1.79
CA MET A 135 -5.03 7.08 2.50
C MET A 135 -5.35 6.20 3.71
N LEU A 136 -5.29 4.87 3.60
CA LEU A 136 -5.51 3.94 4.72
C LEU A 136 -4.47 4.14 5.82
N ARG A 137 -3.21 4.40 5.48
CA ARG A 137 -2.15 4.73 6.46
C ARG A 137 -2.47 6.02 7.24
N SER A 138 -3.11 7.01 6.61
CA SER A 138 -3.52 8.27 7.25
C SER A 138 -4.80 8.12 8.09
N VAL A 139 -5.81 7.44 7.55
CA VAL A 139 -7.14 7.27 8.18
C VAL A 139 -7.08 6.28 9.34
N ARG A 140 -6.32 5.19 9.18
CA ARG A 140 -6.22 4.05 10.11
C ARG A 140 -7.61 3.52 10.52
N PRO A 141 -8.41 3.05 9.55
CA PRO A 141 -9.70 2.44 9.88
C PRO A 141 -9.49 1.11 10.59
N LEU A 142 -10.54 0.58 11.23
CA LEU A 142 -10.51 -0.77 11.81
C LEU A 142 -9.98 -1.79 10.78
N ALA A 143 -9.15 -2.74 11.21
CA ALA A 143 -8.43 -3.70 10.35
C ALA A 143 -9.34 -4.36 9.30
N ARG A 144 -10.55 -4.77 9.72
CA ARG A 144 -11.55 -5.36 8.80
C ARG A 144 -11.90 -4.43 7.64
N LEU A 145 -12.12 -3.14 7.91
CA LEU A 145 -12.47 -2.16 6.87
C LEU A 145 -11.27 -1.79 6.01
N GLY A 146 -10.10 -1.66 6.63
CA GLY A 146 -8.84 -1.47 5.93
C GLY A 146 -8.58 -2.59 4.92
N ASN A 147 -8.77 -3.84 5.34
CA ASN A 147 -8.64 -5.00 4.48
C ASN A 147 -9.66 -5.02 3.34
N ILE A 148 -10.94 -4.70 3.60
CA ILE A 148 -11.96 -4.63 2.53
C ILE A 148 -11.54 -3.62 1.46
N LEU A 149 -11.16 -2.40 1.85
CA LEU A 149 -10.78 -1.35 0.92
C LEU A 149 -9.47 -1.67 0.18
N ARG A 150 -8.50 -2.25 0.86
CA ARG A 150 -7.23 -2.69 0.28
C ARG A 150 -7.47 -3.72 -0.82
N TRP A 151 -8.21 -4.79 -0.50
CA TRP A 151 -8.48 -5.86 -1.45
C TRP A 151 -9.41 -5.44 -2.58
N GLU A 152 -10.40 -4.60 -2.30
CA GLU A 152 -11.19 -3.97 -3.36
C GLU A 152 -10.26 -3.25 -4.35
N GLY A 153 -9.36 -2.39 -3.87
CA GLY A 153 -8.45 -1.64 -4.73
C GLY A 153 -7.49 -2.52 -5.54
N ILE A 154 -6.94 -3.58 -4.93
CA ILE A 154 -6.01 -4.50 -5.61
C ILE A 154 -6.71 -5.29 -6.71
N ILE A 155 -7.93 -5.79 -6.45
CA ILE A 155 -8.65 -6.66 -7.38
C ILE A 155 -9.34 -5.86 -8.48
N ILE A 156 -9.95 -4.71 -8.15
CA ILE A 156 -10.73 -3.94 -9.13
C ILE A 156 -9.85 -3.21 -10.14
N ASP A 157 -8.59 -2.92 -9.81
CA ASP A 157 -7.66 -2.22 -10.69
C ASP A 157 -7.42 -3.00 -12.00
N PRO A 158 -6.91 -4.25 -11.99
CA PRO A 158 -6.74 -5.03 -13.22
C PRO A 158 -8.05 -5.46 -13.86
N ILE A 159 -9.09 -5.75 -13.08
CA ILE A 159 -10.40 -6.16 -13.65
C ILE A 159 -11.10 -4.99 -14.32
N GLY A 160 -11.06 -3.80 -13.72
CA GLY A 160 -11.66 -2.60 -14.30
C GLY A 160 -10.90 -2.11 -15.54
N ALA A 161 -9.57 -2.24 -15.54
CA ALA A 161 -8.76 -1.97 -16.72
C ALA A 161 -9.11 -2.94 -17.87
N LEU A 162 -9.25 -4.24 -17.56
CA LEU A 162 -9.72 -5.24 -18.53
C LEU A 162 -11.11 -4.90 -19.05
N LEU A 163 -12.05 -4.50 -18.18
CA LEU A 163 -13.38 -4.06 -18.59
C LEU A 163 -13.31 -2.89 -19.58
N ALA A 164 -12.47 -1.88 -19.29
CA ALA A 164 -12.31 -0.74 -20.18
C ALA A 164 -11.75 -1.14 -21.56
N VAL A 165 -10.77 -2.05 -21.59
CA VAL A 165 -10.26 -2.63 -22.83
C VAL A 165 -11.35 -3.36 -23.59
N LEU A 166 -12.11 -4.24 -22.94
CA LEU A 166 -13.18 -5.01 -23.58
C LEU A 166 -14.29 -4.12 -24.13
N VAL A 167 -14.68 -3.07 -23.39
CA VAL A 167 -15.67 -2.09 -23.87
C VAL A 167 -15.15 -1.33 -25.07
N TYR A 168 -13.89 -0.89 -25.04
CA TYR A 168 -13.25 -0.22 -26.17
C TYR A 168 -13.21 -1.12 -27.41
N GLU A 169 -12.76 -2.37 -27.28
CA GLU A 169 -12.71 -3.33 -28.38
C GLU A 169 -14.10 -3.60 -28.98
N PHE A 170 -15.11 -3.70 -28.12
CA PHE A 170 -16.49 -3.86 -28.59
C PHE A 170 -16.97 -2.65 -29.41
N ILE A 171 -16.64 -1.43 -28.96
CA ILE A 171 -16.98 -0.20 -29.67
C ILE A 171 -16.31 -0.17 -31.06
N VAL A 172 -15.00 -0.45 -31.11
CA VAL A 172 -14.25 -0.46 -32.38
C VAL A 172 -14.80 -1.52 -33.33
N ALA A 173 -15.04 -2.73 -32.83
CA ALA A 173 -15.57 -3.82 -33.61
C ALA A 173 -17.00 -3.54 -34.18
N SER A 174 -17.78 -2.71 -33.46
CA SER A 174 -19.16 -2.37 -33.88
C SER A 174 -19.24 -1.26 -34.95
N GLN A 175 -18.13 -0.57 -35.24
CA GLN A 175 -18.11 0.51 -36.23
C GLN A 175 -18.28 -0.01 -37.68
N GLY A 176 -19.33 0.39 -38.33
CA GLY A 176 -19.54 0.17 -39.76
C GLY A 176 -19.83 -1.27 -40.20
N ALA A 177 -19.90 -2.22 -39.26
CA ALA A 177 -20.18 -3.62 -39.54
C ALA A 177 -21.55 -4.04 -39.03
N GLY A 178 -22.17 -5.02 -39.69
CA GLY A 178 -23.37 -5.66 -39.13
C GLY A 178 -23.03 -6.36 -37.79
N TRP A 179 -24.04 -6.54 -36.93
CA TRP A 179 -23.86 -7.13 -35.58
C TRP A 179 -23.07 -8.46 -35.58
N SER A 180 -23.26 -9.30 -36.61
CA SER A 180 -22.53 -10.57 -36.71
C SER A 180 -21.04 -10.37 -36.98
N GLN A 181 -20.67 -9.40 -37.81
CA GLN A 181 -19.27 -9.06 -38.12
C GLN A 181 -18.58 -8.39 -36.93
N ALA A 182 -19.29 -7.47 -36.23
CA ALA A 182 -18.80 -6.87 -35.01
C ALA A 182 -18.54 -7.91 -33.91
N LEU A 183 -19.45 -8.84 -33.71
CA LEU A 183 -19.28 -9.93 -32.73
C LEU A 183 -18.13 -10.87 -33.12
N GLN A 184 -17.97 -11.17 -34.40
CA GLN A 184 -16.85 -11.98 -34.89
C GLN A 184 -15.51 -11.27 -34.69
N ALA A 185 -15.40 -9.98 -35.04
CA ALA A 185 -14.19 -9.18 -34.83
C ALA A 185 -13.83 -9.12 -33.35
N PHE A 186 -14.80 -8.82 -32.48
CA PHE A 186 -14.64 -8.82 -31.03
C PHE A 186 -14.17 -10.18 -30.49
N ALA A 187 -14.81 -11.26 -30.92
CA ALA A 187 -14.44 -12.62 -30.51
C ALA A 187 -13.00 -13.00 -30.99
N THR A 188 -12.60 -12.56 -32.18
CA THR A 188 -11.23 -12.80 -32.68
C THR A 188 -10.19 -12.00 -31.88
N THR A 189 -10.47 -10.73 -31.56
CA THR A 189 -9.57 -9.91 -30.72
C THR A 189 -9.42 -10.52 -29.33
N ILE A 190 -10.52 -10.93 -28.69
CA ILE A 190 -10.47 -11.63 -27.40
C ILE A 190 -9.73 -12.97 -27.54
N GLY A 191 -10.03 -13.76 -28.57
CA GLY A 191 -9.43 -15.06 -28.80
C GLY A 191 -7.91 -14.96 -28.96
N VAL A 192 -7.43 -14.05 -29.81
CA VAL A 192 -6.00 -13.80 -30.03
C VAL A 192 -5.35 -13.26 -28.75
N GLY A 193 -5.94 -12.24 -28.11
CA GLY A 193 -5.43 -11.64 -26.91
C GLY A 193 -5.29 -12.65 -25.76
N PHE A 194 -6.31 -13.47 -25.55
CA PHE A 194 -6.30 -14.51 -24.53
C PHE A 194 -5.31 -15.64 -24.87
N ALA A 195 -5.29 -16.13 -26.10
CA ALA A 195 -4.41 -17.22 -26.51
C ALA A 195 -2.93 -16.82 -26.40
N LEU A 196 -2.55 -15.65 -26.92
CA LEU A 196 -1.17 -15.16 -26.85
C LEU A 196 -0.79 -14.77 -25.41
N GLY A 197 -1.68 -14.18 -24.65
CA GLY A 197 -1.44 -13.85 -23.25
C GLY A 197 -1.24 -15.10 -22.40
N PHE A 198 -2.08 -16.12 -22.59
CA PHE A 198 -1.95 -17.41 -21.91
C PHE A 198 -0.64 -18.12 -22.33
N ALA A 199 -0.36 -18.22 -23.63
CA ALA A 199 0.84 -18.87 -24.14
C ALA A 199 2.11 -18.11 -23.67
N GLY A 200 2.15 -16.78 -23.81
CA GLY A 200 3.25 -15.93 -23.37
C GLY A 200 3.50 -16.03 -21.85
N GLY A 201 2.43 -15.98 -21.06
CA GLY A 201 2.50 -16.12 -19.60
C GLY A 201 3.03 -17.50 -19.18
N LYS A 202 2.54 -18.58 -19.81
CA LYS A 202 3.02 -19.94 -19.54
C LYS A 202 4.47 -20.15 -19.97
N LEU A 203 4.85 -19.67 -21.15
CA LEU A 203 6.21 -19.81 -21.66
C LEU A 203 7.21 -19.02 -20.83
N LEU A 204 6.91 -17.77 -20.53
CA LEU A 204 7.79 -16.94 -19.68
C LEU A 204 7.86 -17.50 -18.26
N GLY A 205 6.74 -17.83 -17.65
CA GLY A 205 6.71 -18.43 -16.32
C GLY A 205 7.46 -19.75 -16.25
N TRP A 206 7.36 -20.62 -17.27
CA TRP A 206 8.14 -21.85 -17.38
C TRP A 206 9.65 -21.54 -17.50
N ALA A 207 10.03 -20.56 -18.32
CA ALA A 207 11.42 -20.16 -18.48
C ALA A 207 12.03 -19.64 -17.16
N LEU A 208 11.26 -18.89 -16.38
CA LEU A 208 11.65 -18.40 -15.05
C LEU A 208 11.76 -19.53 -14.04
N LEU A 209 10.80 -20.47 -14.00
CA LEU A 209 10.84 -21.65 -13.14
C LEU A 209 12.05 -22.54 -13.41
N LYS A 210 12.46 -22.66 -14.68
CA LYS A 210 13.65 -23.41 -15.10
C LYS A 210 14.96 -22.65 -14.94
N SER A 211 14.89 -21.39 -14.40
CA SER A 211 16.07 -20.52 -14.27
C SER A 211 16.89 -20.39 -15.55
N ILE A 212 16.21 -20.31 -16.72
CA ILE A 212 16.85 -20.17 -18.04
C ILE A 212 17.61 -18.83 -18.10
N PHE A 213 17.04 -17.79 -17.46
CA PHE A 213 17.66 -16.48 -17.37
C PHE A 213 18.49 -16.38 -16.07
N PRO A 214 19.75 -15.90 -16.15
CA PRO A 214 20.51 -15.53 -14.96
C PRO A 214 19.73 -14.49 -14.12
N HIS A 215 19.95 -14.47 -12.80
CA HIS A 215 19.20 -13.61 -11.88
C HIS A 215 19.16 -12.14 -12.32
N TYR A 216 20.31 -11.58 -12.73
CA TYR A 216 20.41 -10.19 -13.18
C TYR A 216 19.68 -9.88 -14.49
N LEU A 217 19.31 -10.89 -15.28
CA LEU A 217 18.55 -10.72 -16.53
C LEU A 217 17.04 -10.98 -16.38
N LYS A 218 16.58 -11.61 -15.30
CA LYS A 218 15.16 -11.98 -15.12
C LYS A 218 14.20 -10.82 -15.39
N ASN A 219 14.47 -9.67 -14.78
CA ASN A 219 13.59 -8.50 -14.86
C ASN A 219 13.57 -7.90 -16.27
N VAL A 220 14.76 -7.75 -16.87
CA VAL A 220 14.89 -7.19 -18.22
C VAL A 220 14.31 -8.14 -19.26
N ALA A 221 14.56 -9.46 -19.11
CA ALA A 221 14.00 -10.48 -20.00
C ALA A 221 12.46 -10.51 -19.90
N THR A 222 11.90 -10.41 -18.67
CA THR A 222 10.46 -10.33 -18.47
C THR A 222 9.87 -9.12 -19.21
N LEU A 223 10.46 -7.94 -19.02
CA LEU A 223 10.02 -6.74 -19.71
C LEU A 223 10.11 -6.88 -21.24
N ALA A 224 11.22 -7.37 -21.75
CA ALA A 224 11.43 -7.56 -23.19
C ALA A 224 10.41 -8.54 -23.79
N VAL A 225 10.12 -9.66 -23.11
CA VAL A 225 9.12 -10.64 -23.57
C VAL A 225 7.71 -10.04 -23.51
N VAL A 226 7.36 -9.30 -22.46
CA VAL A 226 6.04 -8.62 -22.36
C VAL A 226 5.85 -7.66 -23.52
N LEU A 227 6.83 -6.79 -23.79
CA LEU A 227 6.77 -5.85 -24.91
C LEU A 227 6.76 -6.56 -26.28
N GLY A 228 7.53 -7.64 -26.42
CA GLY A 228 7.55 -8.45 -27.62
C GLY A 228 6.19 -9.13 -27.90
N VAL A 229 5.59 -9.74 -26.88
CA VAL A 229 4.27 -10.39 -26.99
C VAL A 229 3.18 -9.35 -27.26
N PHE A 230 3.25 -8.16 -26.62
CA PHE A 230 2.37 -7.03 -26.92
C PHE A 230 2.45 -6.62 -28.40
N ALA A 231 3.65 -6.43 -28.91
CA ALA A 231 3.87 -6.03 -30.31
C ALA A 231 3.39 -7.09 -31.30
N VAL A 232 3.71 -8.37 -31.04
CA VAL A 232 3.25 -9.51 -31.87
C VAL A 232 1.73 -9.61 -31.86
N SER A 233 1.09 -9.45 -30.71
CA SER A 233 -0.36 -9.50 -30.59
C SER A 233 -1.01 -8.40 -31.42
N ASN A 234 -0.54 -7.15 -31.31
CA ASN A 234 -1.06 -6.04 -32.11
C ASN A 234 -0.78 -6.17 -33.61
N ALA A 235 0.29 -6.86 -34.00
CA ALA A 235 0.59 -7.16 -35.40
C ALA A 235 -0.34 -8.23 -35.99
N LEU A 236 -0.76 -9.22 -35.18
CA LEU A 236 -1.68 -10.28 -35.60
C LEU A 236 -3.14 -9.82 -35.59
N GLN A 237 -3.53 -9.11 -34.57
CA GLN A 237 -4.86 -8.55 -34.40
C GLN A 237 -4.74 -7.17 -33.77
N HIS A 238 -5.15 -6.15 -34.51
CA HIS A 238 -5.13 -4.78 -34.00
C HIS A 238 -5.81 -4.70 -32.64
N GLU A 239 -5.20 -3.94 -31.71
CA GLU A 239 -5.70 -3.63 -30.37
C GLU A 239 -5.75 -4.82 -29.38
N SER A 240 -5.39 -6.04 -29.76
CA SER A 240 -5.40 -7.19 -28.85
C SER A 240 -4.28 -7.17 -27.81
N GLY A 241 -3.24 -6.34 -28.02
CA GLY A 241 -2.03 -6.35 -27.18
C GLY A 241 -2.27 -6.01 -25.71
N LEU A 242 -3.15 -5.05 -25.40
CA LEU A 242 -3.46 -4.67 -24.01
C LEU A 242 -4.14 -5.82 -23.24
N LEU A 243 -5.07 -6.51 -23.92
CA LEU A 243 -5.68 -7.73 -23.36
C LEU A 243 -4.63 -8.82 -23.15
N THR A 244 -3.75 -9.00 -24.15
CA THR A 244 -2.69 -10.00 -24.11
C THR A 244 -1.79 -9.85 -22.90
N VAL A 245 -1.26 -8.65 -22.63
CA VAL A 245 -0.35 -8.43 -21.49
C VAL A 245 -1.09 -8.55 -20.17
N THR A 246 -2.36 -8.16 -20.10
CA THR A 246 -3.19 -8.33 -18.90
C THR A 246 -3.40 -9.82 -18.61
N VAL A 247 -3.78 -10.62 -19.60
CA VAL A 247 -3.92 -12.08 -19.44
C VAL A 247 -2.59 -12.74 -19.08
N MET A 248 -1.51 -12.30 -19.72
CA MET A 248 -0.15 -12.81 -19.45
C MET A 248 0.24 -12.59 -17.98
N GLY A 249 -0.01 -11.38 -17.43
CA GLY A 249 0.23 -11.07 -16.03
C GLY A 249 -0.62 -11.94 -15.09
N MET A 250 -1.93 -12.08 -15.35
CA MET A 250 -2.82 -12.95 -14.56
C MET A 250 -2.38 -14.42 -14.57
N VAL A 251 -1.95 -14.93 -15.73
CA VAL A 251 -1.48 -16.32 -15.83
C VAL A 251 -0.21 -16.52 -15.00
N MET A 252 0.75 -15.61 -15.06
CA MET A 252 1.99 -15.68 -14.28
C MET A 252 1.71 -15.57 -12.78
N ALA A 253 0.85 -14.66 -12.36
CA ALA A 253 0.46 -14.48 -10.96
C ALA A 253 -0.14 -15.76 -10.33
N ASN A 254 -0.77 -16.61 -11.16
CA ASN A 254 -1.44 -17.84 -10.70
C ASN A 254 -0.67 -19.12 -11.05
N MET A 255 0.62 -19.02 -11.43
CA MET A 255 1.48 -20.19 -11.63
C MET A 255 2.08 -20.65 -10.30
N ARG A 256 1.84 -21.92 -9.95
CA ARG A 256 2.40 -22.52 -8.72
C ARG A 256 3.92 -22.59 -8.76
N GLY A 257 4.55 -22.17 -7.68
CA GLY A 257 6.01 -22.25 -7.49
C GLY A 257 6.81 -21.19 -8.24
N LEU A 258 6.16 -20.23 -8.91
CA LEU A 258 6.83 -19.10 -9.52
C LEU A 258 7.02 -18.01 -8.48
N ASP A 259 8.30 -17.75 -8.17
CA ASP A 259 8.68 -16.61 -7.33
C ASP A 259 8.72 -15.35 -8.19
N LEU A 260 7.88 -14.39 -7.84
CA LEU A 260 7.71 -13.13 -8.56
C LEU A 260 8.28 -11.93 -7.79
N ASP A 261 8.81 -12.10 -6.59
CA ASP A 261 9.17 -10.98 -5.70
C ASP A 261 10.19 -10.04 -6.35
N ASP A 262 11.26 -10.56 -6.94
CA ASP A 262 12.24 -9.77 -7.69
C ASP A 262 11.62 -8.97 -8.85
N ILE A 263 10.66 -9.61 -9.55
CA ILE A 263 9.97 -8.99 -10.70
C ILE A 263 9.01 -7.92 -10.19
N LEU A 264 8.34 -8.15 -9.08
CA LEU A 264 7.42 -7.20 -8.47
C LEU A 264 8.13 -5.95 -7.97
N GLU A 265 9.29 -6.07 -7.34
CA GLU A 265 10.09 -4.95 -6.86
C GLU A 265 10.65 -4.09 -8.01
N PHE A 266 11.28 -4.72 -9.01
CA PHE A 266 11.76 -4.01 -10.20
C PHE A 266 10.65 -3.27 -10.93
N LYS A 267 9.54 -3.94 -11.12
CA LYS A 267 8.40 -3.42 -11.84
C LYS A 267 7.72 -2.27 -11.10
N GLU A 268 7.65 -2.32 -9.75
CA GLU A 268 7.12 -1.20 -8.95
C GLU A 268 7.94 0.07 -9.19
N THR A 269 9.26 -0.04 -9.19
CA THR A 269 10.16 1.07 -9.50
C THR A 269 9.94 1.62 -10.91
N LEU A 270 9.80 0.73 -11.91
CA LEU A 270 9.55 1.12 -13.30
C LEU A 270 8.19 1.79 -13.46
N SER A 271 7.16 1.26 -12.81
CA SER A 271 5.81 1.84 -12.86
C SER A 271 5.74 3.20 -12.19
N VAL A 272 6.40 3.41 -11.08
CA VAL A 272 6.51 4.75 -10.47
C VAL A 272 7.07 5.76 -11.46
N LEU A 273 8.12 5.39 -12.20
CA LEU A 273 8.73 6.25 -13.23
C LEU A 273 7.78 6.50 -14.39
N LEU A 274 7.20 5.43 -14.97
CA LEU A 274 6.30 5.52 -16.12
C LEU A 274 5.02 6.30 -15.78
N ILE A 275 4.41 5.97 -14.66
CA ILE A 275 3.20 6.65 -14.18
C ILE A 275 3.49 8.13 -13.96
N SER A 276 4.58 8.47 -13.27
CA SER A 276 4.90 9.87 -12.98
C SER A 276 5.16 10.66 -14.27
N GLY A 277 5.93 10.08 -15.20
CA GLY A 277 6.17 10.68 -16.50
C GLY A 277 4.89 10.88 -17.31
N LEU A 278 4.05 9.82 -17.39
CA LEU A 278 2.76 9.90 -18.08
C LEU A 278 1.85 10.96 -17.49
N PHE A 279 1.75 11.07 -16.15
CA PHE A 279 0.91 12.10 -15.53
C PHE A 279 1.35 13.51 -15.85
N ILE A 280 2.65 13.78 -15.79
CA ILE A 280 3.19 15.10 -16.15
C ILE A 280 2.91 15.39 -17.63
N ILE A 281 3.18 14.44 -18.53
CA ILE A 281 2.96 14.59 -19.97
C ILE A 281 1.47 14.82 -20.28
N LEU A 282 0.60 13.97 -19.71
CA LEU A 282 -0.83 14.05 -19.98
C LEU A 282 -1.47 15.30 -19.36
N ALA A 283 -1.04 15.68 -18.14
CA ALA A 283 -1.50 16.91 -17.51
C ALA A 283 -1.00 18.16 -18.23
N ALA A 284 0.22 18.14 -18.77
CA ALA A 284 0.75 19.22 -19.57
C ALA A 284 0.04 19.39 -20.93
N ARG A 285 -0.63 18.35 -21.41
CA ARG A 285 -1.44 18.36 -22.64
C ARG A 285 -2.87 18.87 -22.41
N LEU A 286 -3.32 18.95 -21.16
CA LEU A 286 -4.68 19.40 -20.84
C LEU A 286 -4.84 20.88 -21.21
N GLN A 287 -5.81 21.17 -22.04
CA GLN A 287 -6.16 22.56 -22.39
C GLN A 287 -7.11 23.11 -21.32
N PRO A 288 -6.83 24.31 -20.73
CA PRO A 288 -7.72 24.92 -19.73
C PRO A 288 -9.13 25.15 -20.26
N GLU A 289 -9.27 25.38 -21.58
CA GLU A 289 -10.53 25.56 -22.28
C GLU A 289 -11.41 24.32 -22.20
N ALA A 290 -10.81 23.12 -22.21
CA ALA A 290 -11.54 21.87 -22.08
C ALA A 290 -12.22 21.73 -20.70
N PHE A 291 -11.64 22.29 -19.63
CA PHE A 291 -12.30 22.34 -18.32
C PHE A 291 -13.45 23.35 -18.30
N ASN A 292 -13.31 24.48 -18.98
CA ASN A 292 -14.38 25.47 -19.09
C ASN A 292 -15.58 24.93 -19.87
N SER A 293 -15.35 24.07 -20.86
CA SER A 293 -16.41 23.42 -21.65
C SER A 293 -17.19 22.36 -20.87
N LEU A 294 -16.62 21.80 -19.79
CA LEU A 294 -17.28 20.80 -18.96
C LEU A 294 -18.50 21.36 -18.18
N GLY A 295 -18.42 22.60 -17.75
CA GLY A 295 -19.52 23.33 -17.11
C GLY A 295 -20.16 22.64 -15.89
N VAL A 296 -21.38 23.07 -15.56
CA VAL A 296 -22.18 22.53 -14.45
C VAL A 296 -22.49 21.03 -14.59
N PRO A 297 -22.75 20.48 -15.79
CA PRO A 297 -23.04 19.04 -15.94
C PRO A 297 -21.94 18.12 -15.40
N ALA A 298 -20.66 18.49 -15.55
CA ALA A 298 -19.56 17.67 -15.02
C ALA A 298 -19.51 17.68 -13.48
N ILE A 299 -19.84 18.81 -12.85
CA ILE A 299 -19.95 18.90 -11.39
C ILE A 299 -21.10 18.04 -10.87
N ILE A 300 -22.24 18.05 -11.57
CA ILE A 300 -23.38 17.18 -11.23
C ILE A 300 -22.99 15.71 -11.40
N LEU A 301 -22.33 15.36 -12.51
CA LEU A 301 -21.83 14.00 -12.74
C LEU A 301 -20.92 13.54 -11.61
N LEU A 302 -19.97 14.39 -11.21
CA LEU A 302 -19.08 14.12 -10.07
C LEU A 302 -19.86 13.89 -8.77
N ALA A 303 -20.84 14.75 -8.48
CA ALA A 303 -21.70 14.60 -7.31
C ALA A 303 -22.50 13.27 -7.36
N VAL A 304 -23.03 12.91 -8.52
CA VAL A 304 -23.73 11.62 -8.73
C VAL A 304 -22.78 10.45 -8.49
N ILE A 305 -21.55 10.49 -9.01
CA ILE A 305 -20.56 9.42 -8.79
C ILE A 305 -20.26 9.24 -7.30
N ILE A 306 -20.04 10.33 -6.57
CA ILE A 306 -19.64 10.28 -5.16
C ILE A 306 -20.83 9.94 -4.24
N PHE A 307 -21.97 10.63 -4.41
CA PHE A 307 -23.07 10.58 -3.46
C PHE A 307 -24.20 9.59 -3.83
N VAL A 308 -24.25 9.11 -5.06
CA VAL A 308 -25.28 8.17 -5.51
C VAL A 308 -24.67 6.84 -5.93
N VAL A 309 -23.78 6.84 -6.91
CA VAL A 309 -23.27 5.61 -7.53
C VAL A 309 -22.49 4.77 -6.53
N ARG A 310 -21.52 5.39 -5.84
CA ARG A 310 -20.70 4.66 -4.86
C ARG A 310 -21.53 4.13 -3.68
N PRO A 311 -22.37 4.92 -3.00
CA PRO A 311 -23.29 4.39 -2.00
C PRO A 311 -24.15 3.24 -2.51
N LEU A 312 -24.76 3.38 -3.68
CA LEU A 312 -25.60 2.33 -4.28
C LEU A 312 -24.82 1.01 -4.44
N SER A 313 -23.62 1.10 -5.01
CA SER A 313 -22.74 -0.06 -5.21
C SER A 313 -22.40 -0.74 -3.87
N VAL A 314 -22.00 0.02 -2.85
CA VAL A 314 -21.66 -0.52 -1.53
C VAL A 314 -22.87 -1.13 -0.82
N TRP A 315 -24.03 -0.47 -0.87
CA TRP A 315 -25.21 -0.95 -0.17
C TRP A 315 -25.76 -2.24 -0.78
N VAL A 316 -25.76 -2.35 -2.12
CA VAL A 316 -26.15 -3.58 -2.79
C VAL A 316 -25.13 -4.69 -2.50
N SER A 317 -23.83 -4.39 -2.57
CA SER A 317 -22.76 -5.36 -2.27
C SER A 317 -22.77 -5.84 -0.82
N ALA A 318 -23.31 -5.04 0.10
CA ALA A 318 -23.42 -5.39 1.50
C ALA A 318 -24.61 -6.32 1.82
N ILE A 319 -25.46 -6.64 0.85
CA ILE A 319 -26.57 -7.58 1.05
C ILE A 319 -26.00 -8.97 1.34
N GLY A 320 -26.48 -9.59 2.43
CA GLY A 320 -25.99 -10.90 2.88
C GLY A 320 -24.62 -10.88 3.57
N THR A 321 -24.10 -9.69 3.92
CA THR A 321 -22.86 -9.53 4.68
C THR A 321 -23.13 -9.00 6.09
N GLN A 322 -22.17 -9.20 7.02
CA GLN A 322 -22.27 -8.69 8.40
C GLN A 322 -21.68 -7.27 8.53
N THR A 323 -21.96 -6.39 7.56
CA THR A 323 -21.43 -5.03 7.55
C THR A 323 -22.41 -4.07 8.23
N SER A 324 -21.98 -3.36 9.28
CA SER A 324 -22.81 -2.43 10.04
C SER A 324 -23.17 -1.18 9.21
N PHE A 325 -24.20 -0.43 9.64
CA PHE A 325 -24.62 0.82 8.98
C PHE A 325 -23.47 1.85 8.90
N LYS A 326 -22.70 2.01 9.98
CA LYS A 326 -21.56 2.92 10.03
C LYS A 326 -20.44 2.50 9.08
N GLU A 327 -20.16 1.21 9.01
CA GLU A 327 -19.18 0.66 8.08
C GLU A 327 -19.57 0.90 6.62
N LYS A 328 -20.85 0.72 6.28
CA LYS A 328 -21.38 1.03 4.94
C LYS A 328 -21.16 2.50 4.57
N ILE A 329 -21.39 3.43 5.49
CA ILE A 329 -21.16 4.86 5.26
C ILE A 329 -19.68 5.12 4.96
N LEU A 330 -18.75 4.56 5.74
CA LEU A 330 -17.33 4.76 5.52
C LEU A 330 -16.85 4.15 4.20
N LEU A 331 -17.29 2.92 3.88
CA LEU A 331 -17.00 2.24 2.61
C LEU A 331 -17.60 2.99 1.40
N SER A 332 -18.78 3.59 1.57
CA SER A 332 -19.41 4.42 0.54
C SER A 332 -18.66 5.72 0.28
N TRP A 333 -17.98 6.25 1.29
CA TRP A 333 -17.21 7.47 1.16
C TRP A 333 -15.84 7.25 0.52
N ILE A 334 -15.16 6.15 0.86
CA ILE A 334 -13.80 5.88 0.43
C ILE A 334 -13.80 5.09 -0.88
N ALA A 335 -13.55 5.76 -2.00
CA ALA A 335 -13.34 5.16 -3.31
C ALA A 335 -12.55 6.10 -4.24
N PRO A 336 -11.29 6.44 -3.88
CA PRO A 336 -10.49 7.30 -4.74
C PRO A 336 -10.19 6.57 -6.05
N ARG A 337 -10.29 7.28 -7.16
CA ARG A 337 -10.06 6.69 -8.48
C ARG A 337 -8.57 6.58 -8.76
N GLY A 338 -8.19 5.47 -9.44
CA GLY A 338 -6.81 5.08 -9.62
C GLY A 338 -6.11 5.74 -10.81
N ILE A 339 -4.80 5.57 -10.81
CA ILE A 339 -3.87 6.10 -11.81
C ILE A 339 -4.05 5.40 -13.17
N VAL A 340 -4.37 4.11 -13.16
CA VAL A 340 -4.61 3.32 -14.37
C VAL A 340 -5.76 3.89 -15.19
N ALA A 341 -6.83 4.37 -14.52
CA ALA A 341 -7.94 5.03 -15.21
C ALA A 341 -7.49 6.23 -16.05
N ALA A 342 -6.58 7.07 -15.53
CA ALA A 342 -6.07 8.22 -16.29
C ALA A 342 -5.20 7.81 -17.48
N ALA A 343 -4.27 6.86 -17.29
CA ALA A 343 -3.39 6.39 -18.34
C ALA A 343 -4.18 5.71 -19.48
N VAL A 344 -5.10 4.83 -19.12
CA VAL A 344 -5.96 4.12 -20.08
C VAL A 344 -6.94 5.07 -20.78
N SER A 345 -7.48 6.07 -20.03
CA SER A 345 -8.38 7.09 -20.63
C SER A 345 -7.67 7.94 -21.69
N ALA A 346 -6.42 8.30 -21.45
CA ALA A 346 -5.65 9.07 -22.40
C ALA A 346 -5.36 8.25 -23.68
N LEU A 347 -5.00 6.97 -23.52
CA LEU A 347 -4.79 6.10 -24.65
C LEU A 347 -6.05 5.94 -25.49
N PHE A 348 -7.19 5.65 -24.85
CA PHE A 348 -8.45 5.46 -25.58
C PHE A 348 -9.01 6.75 -26.15
N ALA A 349 -8.84 7.90 -25.47
CA ALA A 349 -9.22 9.19 -26.04
C ALA A 349 -8.44 9.49 -27.33
N LEU A 350 -7.12 9.24 -27.34
CA LEU A 350 -6.30 9.41 -28.54
C LEU A 350 -6.77 8.52 -29.69
N LYS A 351 -7.03 7.23 -29.41
CA LYS A 351 -7.52 6.27 -30.42
C LYS A 351 -8.90 6.63 -30.94
N MET A 352 -9.82 7.01 -30.06
CA MET A 352 -11.18 7.40 -30.43
C MET A 352 -11.18 8.70 -31.25
N GLN A 353 -10.32 9.69 -30.91
CA GLN A 353 -10.15 10.91 -31.72
C GLN A 353 -9.67 10.58 -33.15
N GLN A 354 -8.67 9.68 -33.29
CA GLN A 354 -8.20 9.18 -34.58
C GLN A 354 -9.30 8.47 -35.36
N GLY A 355 -10.23 7.79 -34.67
CA GLY A 355 -11.42 7.16 -35.22
C GLY A 355 -12.56 8.13 -35.54
N GLY A 356 -12.39 9.46 -35.39
CA GLY A 356 -13.36 10.49 -35.73
C GLY A 356 -14.41 10.81 -34.65
N TRP A 357 -14.22 10.34 -33.40
CA TRP A 357 -15.11 10.61 -32.27
C TRP A 357 -14.78 11.97 -31.63
N GLN A 358 -15.44 13.03 -32.07
CA GLN A 358 -15.16 14.40 -31.58
C GLN A 358 -15.32 14.56 -30.06
N GLN A 359 -16.33 13.93 -29.44
CA GLN A 359 -16.56 14.00 -27.99
C GLN A 359 -15.50 13.25 -27.16
N ALA A 360 -14.62 12.44 -27.78
CA ALA A 360 -13.59 11.71 -27.08
C ALA A 360 -12.53 12.63 -26.43
N GLU A 361 -12.40 13.88 -26.88
CA GLU A 361 -11.56 14.90 -26.26
C GLU A 361 -11.95 15.22 -24.82
N LEU A 362 -13.23 15.03 -24.44
CA LEU A 362 -13.74 15.26 -23.11
C LEU A 362 -13.46 14.10 -22.13
N LEU A 363 -13.08 12.91 -22.62
CA LEU A 363 -12.81 11.74 -21.78
C LEU A 363 -11.69 12.02 -20.77
N VAL A 364 -10.57 12.53 -21.24
CA VAL A 364 -9.40 12.79 -20.38
C VAL A 364 -9.71 13.85 -19.33
N PRO A 365 -10.18 15.06 -19.66
CA PRO A 365 -10.53 16.08 -18.67
C PRO A 365 -11.55 15.60 -17.63
N LEU A 366 -12.57 14.83 -18.04
CA LEU A 366 -13.58 14.30 -17.13
C LEU A 366 -13.00 13.25 -16.18
N VAL A 367 -12.20 12.31 -16.69
CA VAL A 367 -11.55 11.29 -15.84
C VAL A 367 -10.61 11.96 -14.84
N PHE A 368 -9.82 12.95 -15.28
CA PHE A 368 -8.94 13.73 -14.40
C PHE A 368 -9.74 14.51 -13.34
N LEU A 369 -10.85 15.13 -13.72
CA LEU A 369 -11.74 15.83 -12.78
C LEU A 369 -12.23 14.87 -11.69
N VAL A 370 -12.68 13.67 -12.07
CA VAL A 370 -13.16 12.65 -11.11
C VAL A 370 -12.01 12.18 -10.21
N ILE A 371 -10.84 11.89 -10.77
CA ILE A 371 -9.67 11.45 -10.00
C ILE A 371 -9.26 12.53 -8.99
N LEU A 372 -9.02 13.75 -9.47
CA LEU A 372 -8.56 14.87 -8.63
C LEU A 372 -9.56 15.14 -7.50
N SER A 373 -10.84 15.26 -7.84
CA SER A 373 -11.89 15.58 -6.87
C SER A 373 -12.07 14.47 -5.85
N THR A 374 -12.08 13.20 -6.25
CA THR A 374 -12.23 12.08 -5.31
C THR A 374 -11.00 11.95 -4.41
N VAL A 375 -9.80 12.10 -4.95
CA VAL A 375 -8.56 12.01 -4.17
C VAL A 375 -8.46 13.15 -3.16
N VAL A 376 -8.67 14.40 -3.58
CA VAL A 376 -8.60 15.58 -2.68
C VAL A 376 -9.67 15.51 -1.61
N LEU A 377 -10.94 15.38 -2.04
CA LEU A 377 -12.08 15.41 -1.11
C LEU A 377 -11.98 14.28 -0.07
N GLN A 378 -11.70 13.06 -0.52
CA GLN A 378 -11.66 11.90 0.37
C GLN A 378 -10.41 11.90 1.25
N SER A 379 -9.25 12.33 0.76
CA SER A 379 -8.04 12.46 1.60
C SER A 379 -8.22 13.45 2.74
N LEU A 380 -8.94 14.55 2.51
CA LEU A 380 -9.21 15.56 3.54
C LEU A 380 -10.30 15.13 4.53
N THR A 381 -11.30 14.40 4.06
CA THR A 381 -12.54 14.15 4.84
C THR A 381 -12.64 12.73 5.40
N ALA A 382 -11.93 11.73 4.87
CA ALA A 382 -12.04 10.34 5.32
C ALA A 382 -11.60 10.15 6.78
N LYS A 383 -10.53 10.84 7.20
CA LYS A 383 -10.01 10.75 8.57
C LYS A 383 -11.00 11.33 9.61
N PRO A 384 -11.53 12.57 9.47
CA PRO A 384 -12.56 13.09 10.36
C PRO A 384 -13.85 12.27 10.34
N LEU A 385 -14.27 11.77 9.17
CA LEU A 385 -15.44 10.90 9.05
C LEU A 385 -15.26 9.58 9.81
N ALA A 386 -14.14 8.89 9.64
CA ALA A 386 -13.82 7.65 10.35
C ALA A 386 -13.77 7.87 11.88
N HIS A 387 -13.28 9.04 12.32
CA HIS A 387 -13.28 9.42 13.74
C HIS A 387 -14.71 9.64 14.26
N ALA A 388 -15.53 10.39 13.54
CA ALA A 388 -16.94 10.66 13.92
C ALA A 388 -17.77 9.38 14.00
N LEU A 389 -17.53 8.42 13.09
CA LEU A 389 -18.19 7.11 13.08
C LEU A 389 -17.64 6.14 14.14
N LYS A 390 -16.52 6.47 14.80
CA LYS A 390 -15.80 5.61 15.76
C LYS A 390 -15.30 4.31 15.10
N LEU A 391 -14.85 4.41 13.85
CA LEU A 391 -14.35 3.29 13.04
C LEU A 391 -12.82 3.36 12.82
N ARG A 392 -12.11 4.18 13.60
CA ARG A 392 -10.65 4.21 13.60
C ARG A 392 -10.11 3.21 14.60
N GLU A 393 -8.99 2.60 14.22
CA GLU A 393 -8.19 1.87 15.19
C GLU A 393 -7.75 2.79 16.32
N PRO A 394 -7.76 2.29 17.57
CA PRO A 394 -7.13 3.01 18.66
C PRO A 394 -5.66 3.28 18.28
N PRO A 395 -5.04 4.35 18.81
CA PRO A 395 -3.64 4.63 18.54
C PRO A 395 -2.81 3.38 18.86
N ALA A 396 -1.94 2.99 17.94
CA ALA A 396 -1.07 1.83 18.10
C ALA A 396 -0.08 2.08 19.24
N ARG A 397 -0.45 1.65 20.45
CA ARG A 397 0.31 1.82 21.71
C ARG A 397 0.93 0.51 22.18
N GLY A 398 0.59 -0.59 21.53
CA GLY A 398 1.03 -1.93 21.91
C GLY A 398 2.46 -2.23 21.51
N PHE A 399 2.92 -3.39 21.93
CA PHE A 399 4.29 -3.84 21.79
C PHE A 399 4.35 -5.23 21.16
N LEU A 400 5.06 -5.35 20.03
CA LEU A 400 5.55 -6.62 19.53
C LEU A 400 6.89 -6.91 20.23
N ILE A 401 6.97 -8.02 20.93
CA ILE A 401 8.18 -8.42 21.66
C ILE A 401 8.76 -9.66 20.97
N PHE A 402 9.90 -9.51 20.33
CA PHE A 402 10.65 -10.64 19.79
C PHE A 402 11.49 -11.29 20.88
N GLY A 403 11.13 -12.56 21.18
CA GLY A 403 11.60 -13.35 22.30
C GLY A 403 10.48 -13.57 23.33
N ALA A 404 10.25 -14.81 23.74
CA ALA A 404 9.29 -15.19 24.80
C ALA A 404 10.00 -15.83 26.00
N ASN A 405 11.26 -15.49 26.20
CA ASN A 405 12.07 -15.90 27.34
C ASN A 405 11.52 -15.35 28.68
N PRO A 406 11.95 -15.83 29.86
CA PRO A 406 11.41 -15.41 31.14
C PRO A 406 11.38 -13.90 31.35
N THR A 407 12.46 -13.19 30.97
CA THR A 407 12.52 -11.72 31.11
C THR A 407 11.51 -11.01 30.19
N ALA A 408 11.41 -11.45 28.94
CA ALA A 408 10.45 -10.89 27.98
C ALA A 408 9.00 -11.09 28.46
N ARG A 409 8.69 -12.25 29.06
CA ARG A 409 7.36 -12.52 29.63
C ARG A 409 7.05 -11.62 30.83
N LEU A 410 8.03 -11.37 31.73
CA LEU A 410 7.84 -10.42 32.84
C LEU A 410 7.51 -9.02 32.35
N ILE A 411 8.25 -8.54 31.33
CA ILE A 411 8.01 -7.22 30.72
C ILE A 411 6.65 -7.21 30.01
N ALA A 412 6.34 -8.24 29.21
CA ALA A 412 5.06 -8.37 28.52
C ALA A 412 3.86 -8.35 29.48
N LYS A 413 3.96 -9.09 30.59
CA LYS A 413 2.94 -9.14 31.63
C LYS A 413 2.73 -7.78 32.26
N SER A 414 3.79 -7.07 32.61
CA SER A 414 3.73 -5.72 33.16
C SER A 414 3.07 -4.73 32.20
N LEU A 415 3.39 -4.82 30.90
CA LEU A 415 2.74 -3.98 29.87
C LEU A 415 1.24 -4.33 29.72
N GLN A 416 0.90 -5.64 29.74
CA GLN A 416 -0.50 -6.09 29.67
C GLN A 416 -1.32 -5.65 30.90
N GLU A 417 -0.75 -5.71 32.10
CA GLU A 417 -1.37 -5.21 33.34
C GLU A 417 -1.66 -3.71 33.27
N ASN A 418 -0.80 -2.95 32.58
CA ASN A 418 -0.99 -1.53 32.28
C ASN A 418 -1.85 -1.27 31.01
N LYS A 419 -2.59 -2.29 30.54
CA LYS A 419 -3.56 -2.22 29.43
C LYS A 419 -2.96 -1.89 28.05
N PHE A 420 -1.69 -2.19 27.84
CA PHE A 420 -1.10 -2.14 26.51
C PHE A 420 -1.31 -3.48 25.78
N PRO A 421 -1.71 -3.46 24.52
CA PRO A 421 -1.67 -4.65 23.67
C PRO A 421 -0.24 -5.17 23.59
N VAL A 422 -0.04 -6.45 23.81
CA VAL A 422 1.27 -7.11 23.68
C VAL A 422 1.14 -8.35 22.82
N LEU A 423 2.15 -8.62 22.02
CA LEU A 423 2.29 -9.84 21.25
C LEU A 423 3.73 -10.34 21.37
N LEU A 424 3.93 -11.54 21.90
CA LEU A 424 5.25 -12.17 21.92
C LEU A 424 5.43 -13.05 20.69
N ALA A 425 6.57 -12.94 20.00
CA ALA A 425 6.95 -13.80 18.90
C ALA A 425 8.26 -14.53 19.23
N ASP A 426 8.31 -15.84 19.11
CA ASP A 426 9.52 -16.64 19.34
C ASP A 426 9.51 -17.87 18.44
N THR A 427 10.71 -18.32 18.07
CA THR A 427 10.93 -19.58 17.34
C THR A 427 11.05 -20.80 18.29
N ASN A 428 11.19 -20.57 19.60
CA ASN A 428 11.28 -21.61 20.61
C ASN A 428 9.89 -21.97 21.14
N TRP A 429 9.46 -23.21 20.88
CA TRP A 429 8.16 -23.71 21.31
C TRP A 429 7.98 -23.73 22.84
N GLU A 430 9.00 -24.09 23.61
CA GLU A 430 8.90 -24.13 25.08
C GLU A 430 8.66 -22.73 25.68
N HIS A 431 9.30 -21.69 25.13
CA HIS A 431 9.05 -20.32 25.53
C HIS A 431 7.60 -19.90 25.23
N ILE A 432 7.12 -20.23 24.03
CA ILE A 432 5.74 -19.92 23.60
C ILE A 432 4.72 -20.66 24.45
N LYS A 433 4.96 -21.94 24.74
CA LYS A 433 4.08 -22.73 25.60
C LYS A 433 3.93 -22.11 26.99
N GLN A 434 5.04 -21.68 27.60
CA GLN A 434 5.01 -21.02 28.90
C GLN A 434 4.31 -19.65 28.84
N ALA A 435 4.55 -18.85 27.81
CA ALA A 435 3.86 -17.59 27.63
C ALA A 435 2.32 -17.76 27.50
N ARG A 436 1.87 -18.81 26.80
CA ARG A 436 0.45 -19.18 26.73
C ARG A 436 -0.13 -19.55 28.09
N MET A 437 0.62 -20.28 28.90
CA MET A 437 0.19 -20.64 30.27
C MET A 437 0.06 -19.39 31.17
N GLU A 438 0.79 -18.34 30.87
CA GLU A 438 0.70 -17.03 31.53
C GLU A 438 -0.37 -16.10 30.91
N ASN A 439 -1.22 -16.59 29.99
CA ASN A 439 -2.26 -15.86 29.27
C ASN A 439 -1.70 -14.66 28.45
N LEU A 440 -0.50 -14.77 27.93
CA LEU A 440 0.08 -13.78 27.04
C LEU A 440 -0.24 -14.13 25.58
N PRO A 441 -0.63 -13.16 24.73
CA PRO A 441 -0.79 -13.37 23.30
C PRO A 441 0.55 -13.72 22.66
N VAL A 442 0.58 -14.78 21.82
CA VAL A 442 1.81 -15.29 21.26
C VAL A 442 1.68 -15.67 19.79
N TYR A 443 2.76 -15.49 19.05
CA TYR A 443 2.99 -16.08 17.74
C TYR A 443 4.18 -17.04 17.80
N PHE A 444 3.98 -18.28 17.34
CA PHE A 444 5.03 -19.28 17.24
C PHE A 444 5.57 -19.33 15.82
N GLY A 445 6.84 -19.04 15.63
CA GLY A 445 7.53 -19.10 14.36
C GLY A 445 8.51 -17.96 14.15
N ASN A 446 9.12 -17.95 12.97
CA ASN A 446 9.96 -16.83 12.56
C ASN A 446 9.08 -15.62 12.22
N PRO A 447 9.22 -14.48 12.91
CA PRO A 447 8.37 -13.30 12.68
C PRO A 447 8.64 -12.61 11.33
N THR A 448 9.72 -12.98 10.61
CA THR A 448 10.04 -12.44 9.29
C THR A 448 9.60 -13.37 8.15
N SER A 449 8.80 -14.39 8.44
CA SER A 449 8.29 -15.32 7.42
C SER A 449 6.99 -14.81 6.80
N GLU A 450 6.73 -15.19 5.55
CA GLU A 450 5.45 -14.93 4.88
C GLU A 450 4.25 -15.45 5.70
N HIS A 451 4.41 -16.59 6.41
CA HIS A 451 3.39 -17.09 7.31
C HIS A 451 3.13 -16.11 8.47
N ALA A 452 4.16 -15.43 9.00
CA ALA A 452 3.99 -14.43 10.06
C ALA A 452 3.25 -13.20 9.54
N GLU A 453 3.58 -12.72 8.36
CA GLU A 453 2.91 -11.59 7.73
C GLU A 453 1.40 -11.81 7.56
N ASN A 454 1.01 -13.04 7.23
CA ASN A 454 -0.38 -13.40 7.00
C ASN A 454 -1.17 -13.78 8.28
N ASN A 455 -0.50 -14.22 9.35
CA ASN A 455 -1.15 -14.80 10.52
C ASN A 455 -0.84 -14.09 11.85
N MET A 456 0.08 -13.14 11.88
CA MET A 456 0.42 -12.38 13.07
C MET A 456 -0.50 -11.16 13.18
N ASP A 457 -1.31 -11.10 14.22
CA ASP A 457 -2.21 -9.96 14.45
C ASP A 457 -1.43 -8.81 15.11
N LEU A 458 -1.08 -7.83 14.31
CA LEU A 458 -0.40 -6.60 14.75
C LEU A 458 -1.36 -5.45 15.08
N THR A 459 -2.66 -5.73 15.20
CA THR A 459 -3.67 -4.71 15.51
C THR A 459 -3.37 -4.02 16.86
N GLY A 460 -3.25 -2.70 16.84
CA GLY A 460 -2.95 -1.90 18.03
C GLY A 460 -1.48 -1.94 18.47
N ILE A 461 -0.60 -2.70 17.79
CA ILE A 461 0.85 -2.71 18.03
C ILE A 461 1.49 -1.50 17.36
N GLY A 462 2.30 -0.77 18.11
CA GLY A 462 2.97 0.45 17.64
C GLY A 462 4.47 0.48 17.88
N ASN A 463 5.01 -0.46 18.65
CA ASN A 463 6.43 -0.53 18.99
C ASN A 463 6.94 -1.97 18.87
N VAL A 464 8.20 -2.13 18.52
CA VAL A 464 8.89 -3.42 18.46
C VAL A 464 10.02 -3.45 19.47
N LEU A 465 10.01 -4.45 20.38
CA LEU A 465 11.04 -4.69 21.36
C LEU A 465 11.78 -5.98 21.03
N ILE A 466 13.07 -5.90 20.76
CA ILE A 466 13.91 -7.08 20.47
C ILE A 466 14.60 -7.52 21.73
N LEU A 467 13.99 -8.52 22.42
CA LEU A 467 14.44 -9.06 23.71
C LEU A 467 14.91 -10.51 23.60
N SER A 468 15.26 -10.99 22.41
CA SER A 468 15.66 -12.38 22.19
C SER A 468 17.16 -12.58 22.38
N PRO A 469 17.61 -13.81 22.73
CA PRO A 469 19.02 -14.17 22.78
C PRO A 469 19.62 -14.43 21.38
N TYR A 470 18.81 -14.46 20.33
CA TYR A 470 19.21 -14.90 18.99
C TYR A 470 19.96 -13.80 18.23
N ARG A 471 21.25 -13.67 18.54
CA ARG A 471 22.11 -12.60 18.04
C ARG A 471 22.11 -12.43 16.52
N GLN A 472 22.04 -13.52 15.75
CA GLN A 472 22.02 -13.48 14.29
C GLN A 472 20.64 -13.12 13.72
N LEU A 473 19.57 -13.49 14.40
CA LEU A 473 18.20 -13.26 13.94
C LEU A 473 17.69 -11.85 14.31
N ASN A 474 18.17 -11.28 15.42
CA ASN A 474 17.75 -9.96 15.89
C ASN A 474 17.90 -8.85 14.85
N PRO A 475 19.03 -8.73 14.10
CA PRO A 475 19.16 -7.73 13.04
C PRO A 475 18.18 -7.95 11.89
N VAL A 476 17.94 -9.20 11.50
CA VAL A 476 17.01 -9.55 10.43
C VAL A 476 15.59 -9.13 10.81
N VAL A 477 15.19 -9.42 12.04
CA VAL A 477 13.88 -9.01 12.58
C VAL A 477 13.77 -7.49 12.63
N ALA A 478 14.80 -6.79 13.09
CA ALA A 478 14.80 -5.32 13.13
C ALA A 478 14.64 -4.72 11.72
N MET A 479 15.40 -5.23 10.75
CA MET A 479 15.34 -4.75 9.36
C MET A 479 13.96 -5.03 8.72
N HIS A 480 13.42 -6.22 8.92
CA HIS A 480 12.10 -6.60 8.39
C HIS A 480 10.99 -5.67 8.89
N PHE A 481 11.00 -5.32 10.18
CA PHE A 481 9.97 -4.45 10.75
C PHE A 481 10.15 -2.96 10.45
N MET A 482 11.27 -2.53 9.83
CA MET A 482 11.44 -1.15 9.35
C MET A 482 10.43 -0.76 8.26
N ASP A 483 9.95 -1.72 7.49
CA ASP A 483 8.92 -1.48 6.47
C ASP A 483 7.53 -1.26 7.08
N TRP A 484 7.33 -1.70 8.32
CA TRP A 484 6.04 -1.68 9.03
C TRP A 484 5.94 -0.61 10.11
N PHE A 485 7.06 -0.28 10.75
CA PHE A 485 7.15 0.65 11.88
C PHE A 485 8.19 1.73 11.61
N ASP A 486 7.91 2.95 12.12
CA ASP A 486 8.89 4.03 12.10
C ASP A 486 10.18 3.60 12.84
N ASP A 487 11.33 4.04 12.35
CA ASP A 487 12.64 3.71 12.91
C ASP A 487 12.78 3.98 14.41
N GLU A 488 12.14 5.06 14.88
CA GLU A 488 12.13 5.48 16.28
C GLU A 488 11.28 4.58 17.20
N LYS A 489 10.60 3.57 16.62
CA LYS A 489 9.73 2.64 17.34
C LYS A 489 10.26 1.21 17.37
N ILE A 490 11.47 0.99 16.85
CA ILE A 490 12.15 -0.29 16.89
C ILE A 490 13.28 -0.21 17.88
N PHE A 491 13.17 -0.93 18.97
CA PHE A 491 14.09 -0.93 20.09
C PHE A 491 14.81 -2.27 20.21
N ALA A 492 16.11 -2.22 20.47
CA ALA A 492 16.92 -3.41 20.67
C ALA A 492 17.79 -3.30 21.91
N LEU A 493 18.19 -4.42 22.48
CA LEU A 493 19.14 -4.47 23.57
C LEU A 493 20.57 -4.11 23.09
N HIS A 494 21.38 -3.60 24.00
CA HIS A 494 22.77 -3.32 23.70
C HIS A 494 23.53 -4.60 23.32
N SER A 495 24.31 -4.53 22.23
CA SER A 495 25.21 -5.61 21.80
C SER A 495 26.64 -5.28 22.18
N THR A 496 27.36 -6.25 22.72
CA THR A 496 28.80 -6.12 23.15
C THR A 496 29.75 -6.17 21.94
N ASP A 497 29.27 -6.02 20.71
CA ASP A 497 30.05 -6.26 19.50
C ASP A 497 30.94 -5.10 19.03
N HIS A 498 31.02 -4.01 19.78
CA HIS A 498 31.90 -2.88 19.41
C HIS A 498 33.39 -3.25 19.27
N ASP A 499 33.83 -4.27 20.01
CA ASP A 499 35.22 -4.74 19.99
C ASP A 499 35.44 -5.97 19.08
N ALA A 500 34.40 -6.46 18.40
CA ALA A 500 34.54 -7.60 17.50
C ALA A 500 35.24 -7.19 16.20
N PRO A 501 36.04 -8.08 15.57
CA PRO A 501 36.59 -7.85 14.24
C PRO A 501 35.49 -7.47 13.24
N ALA A 502 35.77 -6.58 12.28
CA ALA A 502 34.79 -6.01 11.34
C ALA A 502 33.92 -7.08 10.65
N ARG A 503 34.50 -8.25 10.32
CA ARG A 503 33.79 -9.40 9.70
C ARG A 503 32.74 -10.06 10.60
N ASN A 504 32.77 -9.81 11.91
CA ASN A 504 31.86 -10.40 12.91
C ASN A 504 30.94 -9.35 13.54
N GLN A 505 31.03 -8.10 13.10
CA GLN A 505 30.18 -7.03 13.61
C GLN A 505 28.76 -7.14 13.04
N LEU A 506 27.78 -6.82 13.86
CA LEU A 506 26.39 -6.70 13.43
C LEU A 506 26.23 -5.51 12.45
N PRO A 507 25.23 -5.57 11.53
CA PRO A 507 24.95 -4.47 10.61
C PRO A 507 24.84 -3.11 11.34
N GLU A 508 25.38 -2.07 10.75
CA GLU A 508 25.40 -0.72 11.34
C GLU A 508 23.97 -0.21 11.61
N VAL A 509 23.05 -0.52 10.70
CA VAL A 509 21.63 -0.21 10.84
C VAL A 509 21.03 -0.77 12.12
N TYR A 510 21.43 -1.97 12.55
CA TYR A 510 20.97 -2.57 13.81
C TYR A 510 21.71 -1.96 15.02
N ARG A 511 23.00 -1.71 14.91
CA ARG A 511 23.80 -1.13 16.01
C ARG A 511 23.36 0.27 16.41
N ASN A 512 22.78 1.02 15.47
CA ASN A 512 22.28 2.38 15.67
C ASN A 512 20.83 2.43 16.14
N ARG A 513 20.19 1.27 16.42
CA ARG A 513 18.83 1.24 16.98
C ARG A 513 18.79 1.75 18.41
N LEU A 514 17.63 2.29 18.79
CA LEU A 514 17.38 2.77 20.14
C LEU A 514 17.65 1.67 21.16
N LYS A 515 18.61 1.91 22.06
CA LYS A 515 19.12 0.91 23.00
C LYS A 515 18.27 0.90 24.26
N LEU A 516 17.52 -0.21 24.46
CA LEU A 516 16.59 -0.38 25.56
C LEU A 516 17.26 -0.31 26.94
N PHE A 517 16.53 0.31 27.85
CA PHE A 517 16.75 0.32 29.30
C PHE A 517 18.06 0.97 29.76
N GLY A 518 18.77 1.65 28.86
CA GLY A 518 19.98 2.41 29.20
C GLY A 518 21.28 1.82 28.63
N LYS A 519 22.38 2.51 28.91
CA LYS A 519 23.72 2.15 28.41
C LYS A 519 24.18 0.80 28.98
N GLY A 520 24.63 -0.10 28.10
CA GLY A 520 25.22 -1.38 28.48
C GLY A 520 24.23 -2.42 29.01
N VAL A 521 22.92 -2.25 28.78
CA VAL A 521 21.92 -3.27 29.13
C VAL A 521 21.88 -4.31 28.03
N THR A 522 22.49 -5.46 28.29
CA THR A 522 22.53 -6.61 27.38
C THR A 522 21.48 -7.64 27.78
N PHE A 523 21.21 -8.59 26.87
CA PHE A 523 20.36 -9.74 27.17
C PHE A 523 20.87 -10.54 28.39
N SER A 524 22.18 -10.79 28.49
CA SER A 524 22.78 -11.52 29.60
C SER A 524 22.57 -10.82 30.95
N LYS A 525 22.65 -9.48 30.99
CA LYS A 525 22.36 -8.70 32.19
C LYS A 525 20.91 -8.85 32.63
N LEU A 526 19.96 -8.73 31.69
CA LEU A 526 18.54 -8.91 31.97
C LEU A 526 18.21 -10.33 32.44
N ALA A 527 18.76 -11.34 31.78
CA ALA A 527 18.57 -12.73 32.16
C ALA A 527 19.14 -13.03 33.56
N SER A 528 20.33 -12.47 33.88
CA SER A 528 20.94 -12.62 35.21
C SER A 528 20.06 -11.98 36.31
N LEU A 529 19.54 -10.77 36.09
CA LEU A 529 18.62 -10.12 37.03
C LEU A 529 17.36 -10.96 37.28
N THR A 530 16.77 -11.46 36.21
CA THR A 530 15.58 -12.32 36.30
C THR A 530 15.87 -13.63 37.05
N PHE A 531 17.02 -14.27 36.78
CA PHE A 531 17.44 -15.48 37.46
C PHE A 531 17.70 -15.27 38.96
N GLN A 532 18.19 -14.08 39.34
CA GLN A 532 18.39 -13.67 40.73
C GLN A 532 17.10 -13.31 41.47
N GLY A 533 15.93 -13.49 40.81
CA GLY A 533 14.62 -13.23 41.42
C GLY A 533 14.16 -11.78 41.34
N ALA A 534 14.72 -10.98 40.43
CA ALA A 534 14.23 -9.64 40.20
C ALA A 534 12.77 -9.65 39.76
N SER A 535 11.99 -8.72 40.31
CA SER A 535 10.56 -8.57 40.02
C SER A 535 10.26 -7.19 39.45
N VAL A 536 9.21 -7.09 38.63
CA VAL A 536 8.76 -5.80 38.11
C VAL A 536 7.97 -5.08 39.21
N LYS A 537 8.38 -3.85 39.51
CA LYS A 537 7.71 -2.98 40.48
C LYS A 537 7.33 -1.65 39.84
N THR A 538 6.15 -1.16 40.20
CA THR A 538 5.66 0.16 39.79
C THR A 538 5.75 1.12 40.97
N THR A 539 6.39 2.27 40.75
CA THR A 539 6.57 3.33 41.76
C THR A 539 5.98 4.63 41.22
N ALA A 540 5.02 5.21 41.94
CA ALA A 540 4.45 6.50 41.60
C ALA A 540 5.34 7.64 42.08
N LEU A 541 5.56 8.63 41.24
CA LEU A 541 6.21 9.88 41.60
C LEU A 541 5.17 10.88 42.07
N THR A 542 5.50 11.61 43.14
CA THR A 542 4.63 12.62 43.76
C THR A 542 5.37 13.93 43.90
N GLU A 543 4.70 15.01 44.35
CA GLU A 543 5.35 16.29 44.66
C GLU A 543 6.36 16.21 45.81
N SER A 544 6.26 15.17 46.65
CA SER A 544 7.19 14.91 47.78
C SER A 544 8.18 13.78 47.53
N PHE A 545 8.12 13.10 46.37
CA PHE A 545 8.97 12.00 45.98
C PHE A 545 9.27 12.09 44.47
N HIS A 546 10.32 12.81 44.14
CA HIS A 546 10.73 13.08 42.76
C HIS A 546 11.60 11.96 42.17
N TYR A 547 12.00 12.12 40.90
CA TYR A 547 12.80 11.13 40.19
C TYR A 547 14.17 10.96 40.81
N ASP A 548 14.78 12.02 41.34
CA ASP A 548 16.08 11.97 42.04
C ASP A 548 15.95 11.14 43.32
N ASP A 549 14.88 11.33 44.12
CA ASP A 549 14.62 10.53 45.32
C ASP A 549 14.42 9.05 44.97
N TYR A 550 13.80 8.77 43.81
CA TYR A 550 13.66 7.41 43.28
C TYR A 550 15.05 6.82 42.95
N GLN A 551 15.91 7.57 42.30
CA GLN A 551 17.26 7.14 41.96
C GLN A 551 18.10 6.89 43.20
N ASP A 552 18.04 7.78 44.20
CA ASP A 552 18.74 7.62 45.46
C ASP A 552 18.25 6.40 46.25
N ARG A 553 16.95 6.14 46.26
CA ARG A 553 16.37 5.01 46.99
C ARG A 553 16.69 3.65 46.39
N TYR A 554 16.61 3.55 45.08
CA TYR A 554 16.75 2.27 44.38
C TYR A 554 18.17 2.08 43.81
N GLY A 555 18.85 3.15 43.41
CA GLY A 555 20.20 3.14 42.87
C GLY A 555 20.41 2.08 41.78
N ASN A 556 21.48 1.33 41.87
CA ASN A 556 21.80 0.26 40.93
C ASN A 556 20.93 -1.01 41.06
N ARG A 557 20.03 -1.09 42.08
CA ARG A 557 19.15 -2.23 42.30
C ARG A 557 17.93 -2.23 41.38
N ALA A 558 17.55 -1.07 40.84
CA ALA A 558 16.42 -0.96 39.92
C ALA A 558 16.91 -0.64 38.50
N LEU A 559 16.43 -1.40 37.56
CA LEU A 559 16.58 -1.11 36.14
C LEU A 559 15.26 -0.56 35.62
N PRO A 560 15.14 0.76 35.36
CA PRO A 560 13.94 1.35 34.81
C PRO A 560 13.66 0.80 33.41
N LEU A 561 12.45 0.31 33.18
CA LEU A 561 11.99 -0.23 31.91
C LEU A 561 11.22 0.81 31.11
N TYR A 562 10.21 1.39 31.74
CA TYR A 562 9.38 2.44 31.13
C TYR A 562 8.72 3.30 32.22
N ALA A 563 8.25 4.48 31.81
CA ALA A 563 7.44 5.35 32.62
C ALA A 563 6.08 5.58 31.98
N LEU A 564 5.05 5.72 32.81
CA LEU A 564 3.70 6.06 32.41
C LEU A 564 3.41 7.51 32.80
N ASP A 565 3.01 8.33 31.83
CA ASP A 565 2.59 9.70 32.12
C ASP A 565 1.15 9.75 32.68
N GLU A 566 0.69 10.92 33.09
CA GLU A 566 -0.67 11.15 33.62
C GLU A 566 -1.78 10.79 32.62
N ARG A 567 -1.48 10.78 31.34
CA ARG A 567 -2.40 10.42 30.25
C ARG A 567 -2.35 8.94 29.91
N GLY A 568 -1.49 8.16 30.60
CA GLY A 568 -1.28 6.74 30.36
C GLY A 568 -0.49 6.43 29.09
N PHE A 569 0.37 7.34 28.60
CA PHE A 569 1.33 7.03 27.54
C PHE A 569 2.57 6.37 28.15
N CYS A 570 3.10 5.37 27.44
CA CYS A 570 4.29 4.65 27.81
C CYS A 570 5.53 5.29 27.17
N HIS A 571 6.49 5.66 28.00
CA HIS A 571 7.79 6.19 27.62
C HIS A 571 8.85 5.16 27.99
N LEU A 572 9.45 4.50 26.98
CA LEU A 572 10.50 3.51 27.20
C LEU A 572 11.80 4.18 27.60
N PHE A 573 12.47 3.69 28.64
CA PHE A 573 13.82 4.11 28.95
C PHE A 573 14.79 3.56 27.89
N SER A 574 15.56 4.45 27.29
CA SER A 574 16.56 4.11 26.29
C SER A 574 17.85 4.90 26.53
N ALA A 575 18.97 4.38 26.04
CA ALA A 575 20.26 5.09 26.19
C ALA A 575 20.35 6.35 25.32
N ASP A 576 19.56 6.41 24.27
CA ASP A 576 19.62 7.43 23.22
C ASP A 576 18.53 8.51 23.36
N GLN A 577 17.50 8.23 24.14
CA GLN A 577 16.42 9.18 24.45
C GLN A 577 16.39 9.46 25.94
N THR A 578 16.69 10.69 26.31
CA THR A 578 16.63 11.15 27.70
C THR A 578 15.34 11.90 27.95
N PHE A 579 14.55 11.44 28.89
CA PHE A 579 13.41 12.16 29.45
C PHE A 579 13.45 12.05 30.97
N GLU A 580 12.97 13.05 31.67
CA GLU A 580 12.85 13.05 33.13
C GLU A 580 11.37 12.85 33.49
N PRO A 581 11.05 11.73 34.18
CA PRO A 581 9.71 11.53 34.70
C PRO A 581 9.33 12.61 35.72
N LYS A 582 8.12 13.15 35.60
CA LYS A 582 7.62 14.23 36.44
C LYS A 582 6.75 13.70 37.57
N ALA A 583 6.42 14.55 38.55
CA ALA A 583 5.39 14.24 39.54
C ALA A 583 4.09 13.84 38.83
N GLY A 584 3.37 12.84 39.34
CA GLY A 584 2.18 12.24 38.71
C GLY A 584 2.49 11.09 37.75
N TRP A 585 3.76 10.86 37.38
CA TRP A 585 4.16 9.72 36.56
C TRP A 585 4.40 8.46 37.38
N GLN A 586 4.36 7.31 36.76
CA GLN A 586 4.67 6.02 37.36
C GLN A 586 5.88 5.41 36.67
N ILE A 587 6.88 5.01 37.43
CA ILE A 587 8.07 4.31 36.90
C ILE A 587 7.86 2.83 37.11
N VAL A 588 8.03 2.07 36.03
CA VAL A 588 8.03 0.60 36.05
C VAL A 588 9.47 0.12 35.84
N ALA A 589 9.99 -0.61 36.80
CA ALA A 589 11.37 -1.06 36.82
C ALA A 589 11.50 -2.52 37.22
N LEU A 590 12.55 -3.16 36.75
CA LEU A 590 12.98 -4.48 37.20
C LEU A 590 13.88 -4.27 38.45
N VAL A 591 13.40 -4.70 39.61
CA VAL A 591 14.05 -4.49 40.91
C VAL A 591 14.58 -5.79 41.45
N SER A 592 15.87 -5.84 41.75
CA SER A 592 16.52 -6.99 42.41
C SER A 592 16.03 -7.12 43.85
N PRO A 593 15.88 -8.34 44.38
CA PRO A 593 15.58 -8.53 45.80
C PRO A 593 16.65 -7.87 46.68
N GLU A 594 16.25 -7.42 47.86
CA GLU A 594 17.21 -6.97 48.87
C GLU A 594 18.11 -8.14 49.19
N GLN A 595 19.42 -8.00 48.98
CA GLN A 595 20.37 -8.88 49.61
C GLN A 595 20.26 -8.59 51.11
N GLU A 596 19.69 -9.51 51.88
CA GLU A 596 19.94 -9.54 53.32
C GLU A 596 21.45 -9.51 53.48
N SER A 597 21.96 -8.40 53.98
CA SER A 597 23.35 -8.30 54.36
C SER A 597 23.60 -9.43 55.33
N ALA A 598 24.27 -10.48 54.86
CA ALA A 598 24.83 -11.49 55.73
C ALA A 598 25.91 -10.79 56.57
N ASN A 599 25.45 -10.11 57.61
CA ASN A 599 26.27 -9.82 58.76
C ASN A 599 26.34 -11.10 59.58
N ASN A 600 27.40 -11.87 59.41
CA ASN A 600 28.01 -12.69 60.43
C ASN A 600 29.50 -12.66 60.27
#